data_59a7d9025b08d5391fbca45acbfc13a0
#
_entry.id   59a7d9025b08d5391fbca45acbfc13a0
#
_cell.length_a   1.000
_cell.length_b   1.000
_cell.length_c   1.000
_cell.angle_alpha   90.00
_cell.angle_beta   90.00
_cell.angle_gamma   90.00
#
_symmetry.space_group_name_H-M   'P 1'
#
loop_
_entity.id
_entity.type
_entity.pdbx_description
1 polymer ?
#
loop_
_entity_poly.entity_id
_entity_poly.type
_entity_poly.pdbx_seq_one_letter_code
_entity_poly.pdbx_strand_id
1 'polypeptide(L)'
;MKKLAIIILAALCVCSCASNHTPSDNAVELRFKDGKFKIAQFTDIHLHPEDPKSGPVADTLLAVLERERPNLVVMTGDIVTHRPAEKGWRYIMDMMAKAGIPYAVTMGNHDPENMERDSIYNILAADPLFVGEKGPEELQGCGNYILPIMASDTDKVSALIYCMDSGDYSDVEAVKGYAWIKQNQIEWYRNSSKHYTAQNGGKPLPALAFFHIATPEFRDINENTNMYGCNKEGSGVGAPEVNSGFQLSCLEMGDVMGMFVGHDHNNDYIGQAHGIALAYGRVSGFNAYGDMPRGARIIELTEGKRTFDTWISTPAGVELTYYYPTGITLDDLNNSKYLPARDISASKQGVNYTYYEGTYKNMKDFPQAGKKVKEGTKTCFSLEGAAEDHFAYDFNALINIPEKDVYIFHLTCDDGAQLYIDGELVVDNGEAHSADKVASGKVALEKGLHDIRVVYYENYMGEVLNIEIESRNMARQSLPNNMLFIAE
;
A
#
# COMPACT_ATOMS: atom_id res chain seq x y z
N MET A 1 -7.94 -26.36 66.17
CA MET A 1 -8.18 -24.98 65.77
C MET A 1 -7.50 -24.76 64.43
N LYS A 2 -8.24 -24.88 63.34
CA LYS A 2 -7.73 -24.69 61.97
C LYS A 2 -8.04 -23.23 61.55
N LYS A 3 -7.00 -22.45 61.29
CA LYS A 3 -7.15 -21.06 60.74
C LYS A 3 -7.39 -21.16 59.26
N LEU A 4 -8.55 -20.70 58.83
CA LEU A 4 -8.95 -20.54 57.43
C LEU A 4 -8.37 -19.21 56.94
N ALA A 5 -7.45 -19.25 55.98
CA ALA A 5 -6.94 -18.06 55.32
C ALA A 5 -7.86 -17.75 54.11
N ILE A 6 -8.55 -16.63 54.17
CA ILE A 6 -9.35 -16.07 53.05
C ILE A 6 -8.40 -15.29 52.17
N ILE A 7 -8.14 -15.79 50.96
CA ILE A 7 -7.45 -15.01 49.90
C ILE A 7 -8.51 -14.19 49.20
N ILE A 8 -8.46 -12.86 49.40
CA ILE A 8 -9.25 -11.90 48.64
C ILE A 8 -8.54 -11.67 47.31
N LEU A 9 -9.12 -12.21 46.25
CA LEU A 9 -8.68 -11.93 44.88
C LEU A 9 -9.25 -10.56 44.49
N ALA A 10 -8.42 -9.53 44.52
CA ALA A 10 -8.79 -8.21 43.99
C ALA A 10 -8.77 -8.31 42.46
N ALA A 11 -9.94 -8.39 41.84
CA ALA A 11 -10.11 -8.20 40.42
C ALA A 11 -9.90 -6.70 40.11
N LEU A 12 -8.74 -6.38 39.56
CA LEU A 12 -8.54 -5.09 38.90
C LEU A 12 -9.41 -5.06 37.65
N CYS A 13 -10.59 -4.44 37.74
CA CYS A 13 -11.30 -3.96 36.56
C CYS A 13 -10.48 -2.83 35.96
N VAL A 14 -9.71 -3.13 34.93
CA VAL A 14 -9.22 -2.12 34.01
C VAL A 14 -10.43 -1.68 33.20
N CYS A 15 -11.11 -0.59 33.65
CA CYS A 15 -12.04 0.13 32.82
C CYS A 15 -11.24 0.73 31.65
N SER A 16 -11.20 0.01 30.53
CA SER A 16 -10.91 0.60 29.24
C SER A 16 -12.02 1.61 28.96
N CYS A 17 -11.72 2.89 29.07
CA CYS A 17 -12.56 3.95 28.53
C CYS A 17 -12.51 3.88 27.01
N ALA A 18 -13.23 2.93 26.43
CA ALA A 18 -13.73 3.11 25.08
C ALA A 18 -14.82 4.18 25.20
N SER A 19 -14.56 5.38 24.68
CA SER A 19 -15.58 6.39 24.54
C SER A 19 -16.69 5.78 23.67
N ASN A 20 -17.84 5.47 24.28
CA ASN A 20 -19.06 5.14 23.58
C ASN A 20 -19.51 6.40 22.84
N HIS A 21 -18.99 6.60 21.64
CA HIS A 21 -19.54 7.59 20.73
C HIS A 21 -20.87 7.03 20.22
N THR A 22 -21.98 7.54 20.76
CA THR A 22 -23.27 7.44 20.08
C THR A 22 -23.22 8.42 18.91
N PRO A 23 -23.31 7.96 17.66
CA PRO A 23 -23.40 8.87 16.52
C PRO A 23 -24.57 9.83 16.74
N SER A 24 -24.40 11.10 16.44
CA SER A 24 -25.52 12.04 16.34
C SER A 24 -26.48 11.48 15.28
N ASP A 25 -27.78 11.59 15.50
CA ASP A 25 -28.84 11.07 14.60
C ASP A 25 -28.76 11.58 13.14
N ASN A 26 -27.75 12.42 12.79
CA ASN A 26 -27.50 13.01 11.48
C ASN A 26 -26.06 12.79 10.98
N ALA A 27 -25.26 11.90 11.57
CA ALA A 27 -23.90 11.66 11.10
C ALA A 27 -23.92 10.95 9.74
N VAL A 28 -23.13 11.45 8.77
CA VAL A 28 -22.96 10.80 7.47
C VAL A 28 -22.24 9.46 7.66
N GLU A 29 -22.95 8.37 7.35
CA GLU A 29 -22.37 7.04 7.40
C GLU A 29 -21.56 6.76 6.12
N LEU A 30 -20.30 6.34 6.28
CA LEU A 30 -19.44 5.90 5.19
C LEU A 30 -19.70 4.41 4.94
N ARG A 31 -20.08 4.06 3.70
CA ARG A 31 -20.47 2.70 3.34
C ARG A 31 -20.04 2.35 1.93
N PHE A 32 -19.58 1.11 1.73
CA PHE A 32 -19.35 0.57 0.39
C PHE A 32 -20.63 0.62 -0.45
N LYS A 33 -20.48 0.94 -1.73
CA LYS A 33 -21.57 0.91 -2.74
C LYS A 33 -21.10 0.04 -3.91
N ASP A 34 -21.91 -0.93 -4.27
CA ASP A 34 -21.59 -1.89 -5.35
C ASP A 34 -20.19 -2.53 -5.18
N GLY A 35 -19.81 -2.82 -3.92
CA GLY A 35 -18.54 -3.43 -3.58
C GLY A 35 -17.33 -2.51 -3.69
N LYS A 36 -17.53 -1.20 -3.87
CA LYS A 36 -16.46 -0.20 -4.03
C LYS A 36 -16.62 0.98 -3.07
N PHE A 37 -15.48 1.55 -2.66
CA PHE A 37 -15.44 2.81 -1.90
C PHE A 37 -14.30 3.65 -2.43
N LYS A 38 -14.64 4.82 -2.98
CA LYS A 38 -13.69 5.71 -3.62
C LYS A 38 -13.40 6.93 -2.74
N ILE A 39 -12.12 7.25 -2.59
CA ILE A 39 -11.60 8.38 -1.83
C ILE A 39 -10.87 9.32 -2.80
N ALA A 40 -11.11 10.62 -2.68
CA ALA A 40 -10.27 11.64 -3.30
C ALA A 40 -9.41 12.30 -2.23
N GLN A 41 -8.10 12.15 -2.34
CA GLN A 41 -7.12 12.84 -1.50
C GLN A 41 -6.70 14.14 -2.18
N PHE A 42 -7.03 15.28 -1.58
CA PHE A 42 -6.44 16.58 -1.89
C PHE A 42 -5.40 16.94 -0.83
N THR A 43 -4.36 17.65 -1.21
CA THR A 43 -3.29 18.04 -0.29
C THR A 43 -2.65 19.36 -0.73
N ASP A 44 -2.04 20.08 0.19
CA ASP A 44 -1.24 21.27 -0.13
C ASP A 44 -2.03 22.27 -0.99
N ILE A 45 -3.24 22.59 -0.52
CA ILE A 45 -4.13 23.56 -1.20
C ILE A 45 -3.57 24.97 -1.06
N HIS A 46 -2.90 25.27 0.06
CA HIS A 46 -2.31 26.57 0.39
C HIS A 46 -3.25 27.73 0.06
N LEU A 47 -4.54 27.59 0.44
CA LEU A 47 -5.53 28.61 0.15
C LEU A 47 -5.16 29.93 0.83
N HIS A 48 -5.02 30.97 0.00
CA HIS A 48 -4.89 32.35 0.44
C HIS A 48 -6.18 33.09 0.07
N PRO A 49 -7.08 33.38 1.04
CA PRO A 49 -8.44 33.85 0.75
C PRO A 49 -8.54 35.19 0.01
N GLU A 50 -7.44 35.95 -0.04
CA GLU A 50 -7.36 37.28 -0.68
C GLU A 50 -6.41 37.31 -1.88
N ASP A 51 -5.71 36.21 -2.20
CA ASP A 51 -4.86 36.12 -3.37
C ASP A 51 -5.63 35.61 -4.60
N PRO A 52 -5.62 36.36 -5.72
CA PRO A 52 -6.23 35.89 -6.97
C PRO A 52 -5.75 34.52 -7.46
N LYS A 53 -4.54 34.08 -7.10
CA LYS A 53 -4.04 32.74 -7.41
C LYS A 53 -4.88 31.62 -6.79
N SER A 54 -5.59 31.89 -5.71
CA SER A 54 -6.52 30.93 -5.11
C SER A 54 -7.84 30.78 -5.91
N GLY A 55 -8.12 31.68 -6.84
CA GLY A 55 -9.36 31.67 -7.62
C GLY A 55 -9.65 30.34 -8.33
N PRO A 56 -8.69 29.72 -9.03
CA PRO A 56 -8.90 28.47 -9.76
C PRO A 56 -9.01 27.22 -8.88
N VAL A 57 -8.76 27.30 -7.56
CA VAL A 57 -8.76 26.15 -6.67
C VAL A 57 -10.11 25.41 -6.72
N ALA A 58 -11.21 26.13 -6.50
CA ALA A 58 -12.53 25.50 -6.48
C ALA A 58 -12.87 24.84 -7.82
N ASP A 59 -12.59 25.49 -8.94
CA ASP A 59 -12.86 24.93 -10.27
C ASP A 59 -12.06 23.65 -10.52
N THR A 60 -10.80 23.63 -10.08
CA THR A 60 -9.92 22.45 -10.18
C THR A 60 -10.43 21.29 -9.34
N LEU A 61 -10.73 21.54 -8.05
CA LEU A 61 -11.20 20.50 -7.16
C LEU A 61 -12.59 19.98 -7.58
N LEU A 62 -13.51 20.88 -7.91
CA LEU A 62 -14.86 20.51 -8.35
C LEU A 62 -14.83 19.71 -9.67
N ALA A 63 -13.95 20.06 -10.63
CA ALA A 63 -13.80 19.29 -11.87
C ALA A 63 -13.33 17.85 -11.62
N VAL A 64 -12.41 17.65 -10.68
CA VAL A 64 -11.97 16.30 -10.23
C VAL A 64 -13.13 15.59 -9.55
N LEU A 65 -13.84 16.23 -8.61
CA LEU A 65 -14.95 15.64 -7.88
C LEU A 65 -16.13 15.26 -8.78
N GLU A 66 -16.44 16.06 -9.79
CA GLU A 66 -17.49 15.77 -10.77
C GLU A 66 -17.16 14.53 -11.61
N ARG A 67 -15.89 14.39 -12.04
CA ARG A 67 -15.41 13.21 -12.79
C ARG A 67 -15.40 11.97 -11.93
N GLU A 68 -14.78 12.04 -10.76
CA GLU A 68 -14.48 10.87 -9.93
C GLU A 68 -15.65 10.41 -9.08
N ARG A 69 -16.51 11.32 -8.64
CA ARG A 69 -17.66 11.07 -7.76
C ARG A 69 -17.28 10.21 -6.56
N PRO A 70 -16.28 10.62 -5.75
CA PRO A 70 -15.83 9.83 -4.62
C PRO A 70 -16.90 9.73 -3.54
N ASN A 71 -16.77 8.70 -2.69
CA ASN A 71 -17.60 8.53 -1.50
C ASN A 71 -17.13 9.41 -0.34
N LEU A 72 -15.84 9.80 -0.34
CA LEU A 72 -15.20 10.60 0.69
C LEU A 72 -14.10 11.47 0.06
N VAL A 73 -13.96 12.68 0.55
CA VAL A 73 -12.77 13.50 0.34
C VAL A 73 -11.91 13.48 1.60
N VAL A 74 -10.60 13.27 1.47
CA VAL A 74 -9.63 13.44 2.56
C VAL A 74 -8.66 14.54 2.17
N MET A 75 -8.58 15.59 2.97
CA MET A 75 -7.63 16.68 2.78
C MET A 75 -6.44 16.48 3.72
N THR A 76 -5.25 16.25 3.17
CA THR A 76 -4.06 15.86 3.95
C THR A 76 -3.12 17.04 4.20
N GLY A 77 -3.63 18.08 4.85
CA GLY A 77 -2.85 19.18 5.40
C GLY A 77 -2.49 20.31 4.43
N ASP A 78 -1.99 21.39 5.00
CA ASP A 78 -1.62 22.65 4.35
C ASP A 78 -2.76 23.20 3.47
N ILE A 79 -3.94 23.25 4.08
CA ILE A 79 -5.19 23.56 3.39
C ILE A 79 -5.41 25.08 3.34
N VAL A 80 -5.38 25.74 4.51
CA VAL A 80 -5.56 27.20 4.62
C VAL A 80 -4.35 27.81 5.33
N THR A 81 -3.42 28.33 4.58
CA THR A 81 -2.11 28.74 5.08
C THR A 81 -1.93 30.26 5.21
N HIS A 82 -2.99 31.05 4.95
CA HIS A 82 -2.95 32.51 5.01
C HIS A 82 -4.19 33.11 5.68
N ARG A 83 -4.03 34.31 6.21
CA ARG A 83 -5.13 35.09 6.78
C ARG A 83 -5.99 35.74 5.70
N PRO A 84 -7.30 35.94 5.95
CA PRO A 84 -8.03 35.57 7.17
C PRO A 84 -8.41 34.08 7.15
N ALA A 85 -7.86 33.29 8.07
CA ALA A 85 -7.97 31.83 8.06
C ALA A 85 -9.42 31.33 8.14
N GLU A 86 -10.27 31.92 9.00
CA GLU A 86 -11.68 31.53 9.10
C GLU A 86 -12.42 31.67 7.75
N LYS A 87 -12.16 32.73 7.00
CA LYS A 87 -12.72 32.92 5.65
C LYS A 87 -12.28 31.81 4.70
N GLY A 88 -11.01 31.38 4.81
CA GLY A 88 -10.47 30.26 4.03
C GLY A 88 -11.16 28.94 4.36
N TRP A 89 -11.31 28.61 5.65
CA TRP A 89 -12.00 27.39 6.05
C TRP A 89 -13.46 27.37 5.64
N ARG A 90 -14.18 28.49 5.77
CA ARG A 90 -15.55 28.62 5.26
C ARG A 90 -15.63 28.45 3.76
N TYR A 91 -14.65 28.95 3.00
CA TYR A 91 -14.57 28.73 1.55
C TYR A 91 -14.44 27.23 1.21
N ILE A 92 -13.61 26.48 1.96
CA ILE A 92 -13.49 25.01 1.81
C ILE A 92 -14.83 24.33 2.11
N MET A 93 -15.50 24.69 3.23
CA MET A 93 -16.82 24.16 3.59
C MET A 93 -17.86 24.44 2.48
N ASP A 94 -17.93 25.68 1.96
CA ASP A 94 -18.83 26.04 0.87
C ASP A 94 -18.57 25.25 -0.41
N MET A 95 -17.32 24.98 -0.72
CA MET A 95 -16.92 24.15 -1.86
C MET A 95 -17.38 22.71 -1.66
N MET A 96 -17.17 22.12 -0.48
CA MET A 96 -17.64 20.76 -0.17
C MET A 96 -19.16 20.66 -0.16
N ALA A 97 -19.85 21.69 0.32
CA ALA A 97 -21.31 21.79 0.26
C ALA A 97 -21.82 21.79 -1.21
N LYS A 98 -21.14 22.48 -2.12
CA LYS A 98 -21.46 22.44 -3.57
C LYS A 98 -21.24 21.05 -4.17
N ALA A 99 -20.19 20.36 -3.75
CA ALA A 99 -19.91 19.00 -4.21
C ALA A 99 -20.90 17.97 -3.62
N GLY A 100 -21.45 18.23 -2.43
CA GLY A 100 -22.35 17.32 -1.71
C GLY A 100 -21.68 16.02 -1.26
N ILE A 101 -20.36 16.06 -1.01
CA ILE A 101 -19.54 14.89 -0.68
C ILE A 101 -19.02 15.06 0.74
N PRO A 102 -19.11 14.03 1.61
CA PRO A 102 -18.52 14.06 2.93
C PRO A 102 -17.00 14.21 2.86
N TYR A 103 -16.42 14.89 3.85
CA TYR A 103 -14.99 15.13 3.85
C TYR A 103 -14.37 15.04 5.26
N ALA A 104 -13.09 14.70 5.29
CA ALA A 104 -12.23 14.61 6.44
C ALA A 104 -10.96 15.46 6.21
N VAL A 105 -10.31 15.87 7.30
CA VAL A 105 -9.12 16.73 7.26
C VAL A 105 -8.09 16.19 8.23
N THR A 106 -6.83 16.10 7.79
CA THR A 106 -5.67 16.07 8.70
C THR A 106 -4.92 17.40 8.57
N MET A 107 -4.27 17.87 9.65
CA MET A 107 -3.56 19.13 9.64
C MET A 107 -2.16 18.99 9.05
N GLY A 108 -1.73 20.01 8.30
CA GLY A 108 -0.35 20.20 7.90
C GLY A 108 0.41 21.11 8.86
N ASN A 109 1.66 21.38 8.56
CA ASN A 109 2.51 22.23 9.39
C ASN A 109 2.19 23.72 9.23
N HIS A 110 1.58 24.14 8.12
CA HIS A 110 1.23 25.54 7.89
C HIS A 110 -0.21 25.92 8.30
N ASP A 111 -1.12 24.97 8.49
CA ASP A 111 -2.50 25.26 8.91
C ASP A 111 -2.55 25.99 10.26
N PRO A 112 -1.77 25.61 11.30
CA PRO A 112 -1.83 26.27 12.60
C PRO A 112 -1.11 27.63 12.67
N GLU A 113 -0.37 28.04 11.65
CA GLU A 113 0.34 29.33 11.65
C GLU A 113 -0.60 30.54 11.75
N ASN A 114 -1.84 30.38 11.32
CA ASN A 114 -2.83 31.47 11.26
C ASN A 114 -4.09 31.23 12.09
N MET A 115 -4.31 30.02 12.57
CA MET A 115 -5.44 29.64 13.44
C MET A 115 -5.11 28.33 14.15
N GLU A 116 -5.29 28.29 15.47
CA GLU A 116 -5.08 27.10 16.28
C GLU A 116 -5.87 25.90 15.75
N ARG A 117 -5.28 24.70 15.72
CA ARG A 117 -5.90 23.45 15.24
C ARG A 117 -7.27 23.20 15.89
N ASP A 118 -7.34 23.40 17.18
CA ASP A 118 -8.59 23.23 17.95
C ASP A 118 -9.73 24.14 17.45
N SER A 119 -9.39 25.39 17.12
CA SER A 119 -10.33 26.36 16.54
C SER A 119 -10.77 25.98 15.14
N ILE A 120 -9.86 25.42 14.34
CA ILE A 120 -10.17 24.92 13.00
C ILE A 120 -11.18 23.79 13.07
N TYR A 121 -10.94 22.77 13.93
CA TYR A 121 -11.87 21.66 14.09
C TYR A 121 -13.23 22.12 14.65
N ASN A 122 -13.28 23.12 15.52
CA ASN A 122 -14.53 23.71 16.00
C ASN A 122 -15.35 24.35 14.86
N ILE A 123 -14.69 25.00 13.90
CA ILE A 123 -15.35 25.55 12.71
C ILE A 123 -15.88 24.43 11.83
N LEU A 124 -15.04 23.43 11.53
CA LEU A 124 -15.39 22.30 10.67
C LEU A 124 -16.51 21.43 11.24
N ALA A 125 -16.55 21.22 12.55
CA ALA A 125 -17.60 20.46 13.23
C ALA A 125 -19.01 21.06 13.07
N ALA A 126 -19.14 22.32 12.65
CA ALA A 126 -20.42 22.93 12.33
C ALA A 126 -20.95 22.55 10.93
N ASP A 127 -20.14 21.91 10.09
CA ASP A 127 -20.53 21.46 8.74
C ASP A 127 -21.07 20.02 8.79
N PRO A 128 -22.29 19.78 8.32
CA PRO A 128 -22.88 18.44 8.34
C PRO A 128 -22.18 17.42 7.42
N LEU A 129 -21.36 17.88 6.46
CA LEU A 129 -20.56 17.01 5.59
C LEU A 129 -19.19 16.68 6.16
N PHE A 130 -18.75 17.38 7.22
CA PHE A 130 -17.48 17.07 7.88
C PHE A 130 -17.64 15.82 8.74
N VAL A 131 -16.87 14.77 8.41
CA VAL A 131 -16.89 13.48 9.14
C VAL A 131 -15.67 13.28 10.03
N GLY A 132 -14.78 14.27 10.10
CA GLY A 132 -13.60 14.24 10.97
C GLY A 132 -13.90 14.64 12.40
N GLU A 133 -12.93 14.45 13.28
CA GLU A 133 -13.00 14.74 14.71
C GLU A 133 -11.70 15.36 15.22
N LYS A 134 -11.74 16.07 16.34
CA LYS A 134 -10.53 16.50 17.05
C LYS A 134 -9.69 15.33 17.54
N GLY A 135 -10.33 14.21 17.82
CA GLY A 135 -9.74 13.07 18.47
C GLY A 135 -9.62 13.21 20.00
N PRO A 136 -9.04 12.20 20.66
CA PRO A 136 -8.88 12.18 22.13
C PRO A 136 -7.97 13.32 22.62
N GLU A 137 -8.38 14.01 23.68
CA GLU A 137 -7.63 15.15 24.25
C GLU A 137 -6.28 14.76 24.87
N GLU A 138 -6.14 13.50 25.29
CA GLU A 138 -4.91 12.96 25.86
C GLU A 138 -3.81 12.67 24.81
N LEU A 139 -4.15 12.67 23.53
CA LEU A 139 -3.17 12.47 22.46
C LEU A 139 -2.47 13.77 22.10
N GLN A 140 -1.22 13.66 21.73
CA GLN A 140 -0.50 14.78 21.11
C GLN A 140 -1.05 15.06 19.71
N GLY A 141 -1.14 16.34 19.37
CA GLY A 141 -1.76 16.79 18.11
C GLY A 141 -3.29 16.90 18.19
N CYS A 142 -3.89 17.27 17.07
CA CYS A 142 -5.34 17.44 16.94
C CYS A 142 -5.79 16.89 15.59
N GLY A 143 -6.80 16.01 15.60
CA GLY A 143 -7.26 15.32 14.39
C GLY A 143 -6.74 13.88 14.28
N ASN A 144 -6.57 13.21 15.42
CA ASN A 144 -6.32 11.78 15.46
C ASN A 144 -7.67 11.06 15.62
N TYR A 145 -8.19 10.47 14.54
CA TYR A 145 -9.50 9.82 14.55
C TYR A 145 -9.56 8.67 13.53
N ILE A 146 -10.62 7.88 13.63
CA ILE A 146 -10.87 6.71 12.79
C ILE A 146 -12.22 6.91 12.08
N LEU A 147 -12.24 6.64 10.78
CA LEU A 147 -13.46 6.59 9.99
C LEU A 147 -13.73 5.12 9.61
N PRO A 148 -14.71 4.47 10.26
CA PRO A 148 -15.14 3.14 9.85
C PRO A 148 -15.92 3.23 8.53
N ILE A 149 -15.63 2.31 7.60
CA ILE A 149 -16.41 2.13 6.37
C ILE A 149 -17.23 0.86 6.53
N MET A 150 -18.55 1.02 6.46
CA MET A 150 -19.49 -0.09 6.61
C MET A 150 -19.55 -0.95 5.35
N ALA A 151 -19.86 -2.22 5.51
CA ALA A 151 -20.15 -3.12 4.39
C ALA A 151 -21.37 -2.64 3.59
N SER A 152 -21.46 -3.01 2.31
CA SER A 152 -22.54 -2.58 1.41
C SER A 152 -23.94 -3.04 1.87
N ASP A 153 -24.03 -4.21 2.49
CA ASP A 153 -25.29 -4.91 2.78
C ASP A 153 -25.52 -5.20 4.28
N THR A 154 -24.56 -4.88 5.15
CA THR A 154 -24.65 -5.14 6.59
C THR A 154 -24.12 -3.97 7.41
N ASP A 155 -24.47 -3.93 8.71
CA ASP A 155 -23.95 -2.94 9.65
C ASP A 155 -22.63 -3.38 10.30
N LYS A 156 -21.79 -4.08 9.52
CA LYS A 156 -20.44 -4.45 9.94
C LYS A 156 -19.42 -3.51 9.31
N VAL A 157 -18.42 -3.16 10.11
CA VAL A 157 -17.25 -2.45 9.58
C VAL A 157 -16.49 -3.36 8.62
N SER A 158 -16.21 -2.88 7.42
CA SER A 158 -15.52 -3.62 6.36
C SER A 158 -14.13 -3.08 6.02
N ALA A 159 -13.89 -1.79 6.31
CA ALA A 159 -12.57 -1.16 6.18
C ALA A 159 -12.43 0.00 7.17
N LEU A 160 -11.20 0.50 7.36
CA LEU A 160 -10.88 1.60 8.27
C LEU A 160 -10.04 2.67 7.56
N ILE A 161 -10.25 3.92 7.96
CA ILE A 161 -9.36 5.03 7.63
C ILE A 161 -8.85 5.60 8.95
N TYR A 162 -7.53 5.62 9.11
CA TYR A 162 -6.85 6.32 10.21
C TYR A 162 -6.41 7.70 9.71
N CYS A 163 -6.93 8.75 10.33
CA CYS A 163 -6.47 10.11 10.15
C CYS A 163 -5.59 10.47 11.34
N MET A 164 -4.39 10.99 11.08
CA MET A 164 -3.42 11.28 12.14
C MET A 164 -2.80 12.66 11.96
N ASP A 165 -2.52 13.32 13.06
CA ASP A 165 -1.73 14.55 13.08
C ASP A 165 -0.24 14.18 13.11
N SER A 166 0.48 14.47 12.04
CA SER A 166 1.94 14.24 11.94
C SER A 166 2.77 15.32 12.63
N GLY A 167 2.13 16.35 13.19
CA GLY A 167 2.77 17.49 13.83
C GLY A 167 3.31 18.52 12.84
N ASP A 168 4.16 19.44 13.33
CA ASP A 168 4.77 20.52 12.55
C ASP A 168 6.29 20.36 12.53
N TYR A 169 6.96 21.08 13.44
CA TYR A 169 8.40 21.03 13.64
C TYR A 169 8.73 20.31 14.96
N SER A 170 9.96 19.80 15.04
CA SER A 170 10.42 19.13 16.25
C SER A 170 10.42 20.08 17.46
N ASP A 171 9.82 19.64 18.55
CA ASP A 171 9.84 20.27 19.88
C ASP A 171 11.03 19.81 20.75
N VAL A 172 11.87 18.89 20.22
CA VAL A 172 13.04 18.35 20.90
C VAL A 172 14.30 19.09 20.41
N GLU A 173 14.95 19.83 21.29
CA GLU A 173 16.10 20.70 20.94
C GLU A 173 17.24 19.96 20.19
N ALA A 174 17.46 18.68 20.53
CA ALA A 174 18.52 17.86 19.93
C ALA A 174 18.14 17.31 18.53
N VAL A 175 16.87 17.39 18.13
CA VAL A 175 16.36 16.88 16.83
C VAL A 175 15.85 18.06 16.02
N LYS A 176 16.40 18.25 14.84
CA LYS A 176 16.00 19.36 13.96
C LYS A 176 14.95 18.89 12.94
N GLY A 177 14.40 19.84 12.21
CA GLY A 177 13.42 19.58 11.15
C GLY A 177 12.02 19.28 11.67
N TYR A 178 11.35 18.33 11.02
CA TYR A 178 9.94 18.05 11.26
C TYR A 178 9.69 17.20 12.51
N ALA A 179 8.51 17.37 13.10
CA ALA A 179 7.98 16.51 14.13
C ALA A 179 7.61 15.12 13.54
N TRP A 180 7.19 14.21 14.39
CA TRP A 180 6.81 12.85 14.05
C TRP A 180 5.54 12.42 14.77
N ILE A 181 4.85 11.41 14.26
CA ILE A 181 3.76 10.74 14.97
C ILE A 181 4.28 10.23 16.31
N LYS A 182 3.73 10.73 17.42
CA LYS A 182 4.24 10.50 18.77
C LYS A 182 3.85 9.13 19.32
N GLN A 183 4.56 8.66 20.34
CA GLN A 183 4.37 7.31 20.89
C GLN A 183 2.95 7.07 21.43
N ASN A 184 2.29 8.08 22.04
CA ASN A 184 0.91 7.93 22.52
C ASN A 184 -0.09 7.81 21.36
N GLN A 185 0.16 8.46 20.20
CA GLN A 185 -0.63 8.28 18.99
C GLN A 185 -0.45 6.86 18.41
N ILE A 186 0.80 6.35 18.41
CA ILE A 186 1.11 4.98 17.97
C ILE A 186 0.43 3.95 18.89
N GLU A 187 0.46 4.15 20.19
CA GLU A 187 -0.22 3.28 21.15
C GLU A 187 -1.75 3.30 20.95
N TRP A 188 -2.33 4.48 20.75
CA TRP A 188 -3.75 4.64 20.41
C TRP A 188 -4.12 3.90 19.12
N TYR A 189 -3.31 4.06 18.06
CA TYR A 189 -3.48 3.31 16.81
C TYR A 189 -3.48 1.80 17.07
N ARG A 190 -2.45 1.29 17.77
CA ARG A 190 -2.30 -0.15 18.07
C ARG A 190 -3.50 -0.69 18.86
N ASN A 191 -3.99 0.05 19.83
CA ASN A 191 -5.15 -0.33 20.63
C ASN A 191 -6.43 -0.34 19.78
N SER A 192 -6.60 0.65 18.93
CA SER A 192 -7.72 0.73 17.99
C SER A 192 -7.71 -0.41 16.97
N SER A 193 -6.56 -0.70 16.36
CA SER A 193 -6.39 -1.82 15.43
C SER A 193 -6.73 -3.17 16.09
N LYS A 194 -6.25 -3.41 17.31
CA LYS A 194 -6.58 -4.62 18.09
C LYS A 194 -8.08 -4.71 18.37
N HIS A 195 -8.72 -3.59 18.71
CA HIS A 195 -10.15 -3.54 18.98
C HIS A 195 -10.97 -3.96 17.75
N TYR A 196 -10.73 -3.36 16.60
CA TYR A 196 -11.42 -3.69 15.35
C TYR A 196 -11.08 -5.11 14.87
N THR A 197 -9.84 -5.56 15.03
CA THR A 197 -9.42 -6.94 14.73
C THR A 197 -10.21 -7.94 15.58
N ALA A 198 -10.38 -7.67 16.87
CA ALA A 198 -11.18 -8.53 17.76
C ALA A 198 -12.66 -8.57 17.34
N GLN A 199 -13.24 -7.43 16.97
CA GLN A 199 -14.62 -7.35 16.46
C GLN A 199 -14.78 -8.09 15.12
N ASN A 200 -13.72 -8.17 14.32
CA ASN A 200 -13.71 -8.90 13.03
C ASN A 200 -13.26 -10.37 13.19
N GLY A 201 -13.46 -10.99 14.34
CA GLY A 201 -13.15 -12.40 14.56
C GLY A 201 -11.65 -12.73 14.53
N GLY A 202 -10.81 -11.81 14.96
CA GLY A 202 -9.37 -11.96 15.03
C GLY A 202 -8.62 -11.70 13.72
N LYS A 203 -9.30 -11.22 12.68
CA LYS A 203 -8.67 -10.87 11.40
C LYS A 203 -8.57 -9.35 11.26
N PRO A 204 -7.40 -8.77 10.97
CA PRO A 204 -7.26 -7.35 10.71
C PRO A 204 -8.14 -6.90 9.55
N LEU A 205 -8.84 -5.79 9.71
CA LEU A 205 -9.60 -5.15 8.64
C LEU A 205 -8.64 -4.46 7.65
N PRO A 206 -8.98 -4.37 6.35
CA PRO A 206 -8.27 -3.50 5.43
C PRO A 206 -8.31 -2.05 5.94
N ALA A 207 -7.15 -1.39 6.01
CA ALA A 207 -7.08 -0.02 6.48
C ALA A 207 -6.14 0.85 5.64
N LEU A 208 -6.41 2.16 5.61
CA LEU A 208 -5.54 3.19 5.04
C LEU A 208 -5.21 4.22 6.13
N ALA A 209 -4.01 4.80 6.08
CA ALA A 209 -3.60 5.88 6.97
C ALA A 209 -3.36 7.17 6.17
N PHE A 210 -3.90 8.29 6.65
CA PHE A 210 -3.75 9.62 6.07
C PHE A 210 -3.13 10.57 7.09
N PHE A 211 -2.08 11.28 6.68
CA PHE A 211 -1.42 12.30 7.46
C PHE A 211 -0.63 13.23 6.52
N HIS A 212 -0.05 14.31 7.03
CA HIS A 212 0.58 15.30 6.16
C HIS A 212 2.05 15.03 5.89
N ILE A 213 2.89 15.04 6.93
CA ILE A 213 4.36 14.89 6.81
C ILE A 213 4.71 13.41 6.73
N ALA A 214 5.43 13.01 5.70
CA ALA A 214 5.86 11.63 5.45
C ALA A 214 6.64 11.02 6.62
N THR A 215 6.58 9.70 6.78
CA THR A 215 7.48 8.97 7.67
C THR A 215 8.85 8.75 7.01
N PRO A 216 9.91 8.48 7.80
CA PRO A 216 11.26 8.31 7.24
C PRO A 216 11.37 7.22 6.17
N GLU A 217 10.52 6.20 6.20
CA GLU A 217 10.51 5.08 5.24
C GLU A 217 10.18 5.50 3.80
N PHE A 218 9.57 6.66 3.59
CA PHE A 218 9.37 7.19 2.24
C PHE A 218 10.70 7.46 1.51
N ARG A 219 11.82 7.61 2.24
CA ARG A 219 13.17 7.73 1.67
C ARG A 219 13.68 6.44 1.03
N ASP A 220 13.10 5.29 1.39
CA ASP A 220 13.48 3.99 0.84
C ASP A 220 12.85 3.74 -0.54
N ILE A 221 11.84 4.54 -0.90
CA ILE A 221 11.19 4.47 -2.20
C ILE A 221 11.98 5.30 -3.21
N ASN A 222 12.51 4.64 -4.23
CA ASN A 222 13.33 5.27 -5.28
C ASN A 222 13.15 4.56 -6.63
N GLU A 223 13.75 5.09 -7.68
CA GLU A 223 13.64 4.57 -9.06
C GLU A 223 14.11 3.11 -9.21
N ASN A 224 14.96 2.63 -8.31
CA ASN A 224 15.45 1.25 -8.33
C ASN A 224 14.54 0.28 -7.55
N THR A 225 13.50 0.77 -6.85
CA THR A 225 12.64 0.01 -5.94
C THR A 225 11.16 0.27 -6.19
N ASN A 226 10.51 -0.10 -7.21
CA ASN A 226 9.04 -0.04 -7.38
C ASN A 226 8.40 1.36 -7.33
N MET A 227 9.16 2.44 -7.46
CA MET A 227 8.57 3.78 -7.51
C MET A 227 7.84 4.00 -8.83
N TYR A 228 6.59 4.49 -8.74
CA TYR A 228 5.80 4.91 -9.90
C TYR A 228 5.20 6.30 -9.66
N GLY A 229 5.53 7.25 -10.51
CA GLY A 229 5.20 8.66 -10.39
C GLY A 229 6.42 9.55 -10.30
N CYS A 230 6.25 10.76 -9.81
CA CYS A 230 7.27 11.80 -9.77
C CYS A 230 7.86 11.95 -8.36
N ASN A 231 9.21 11.94 -8.26
CA ASN A 231 9.98 12.28 -7.08
C ASN A 231 11.00 13.35 -7.48
N LYS A 232 10.59 14.62 -7.41
CA LYS A 232 11.43 15.77 -7.83
C LYS A 232 11.58 16.82 -6.73
N GLU A 233 11.29 16.47 -5.50
CA GLU A 233 11.56 17.39 -4.39
C GLU A 233 13.08 17.57 -4.22
N GLY A 234 13.56 18.78 -4.48
CA GLY A 234 15.00 19.07 -4.54
C GLY A 234 15.71 18.96 -3.19
N SER A 235 14.96 19.04 -2.08
CA SER A 235 15.45 18.85 -0.72
C SER A 235 15.44 17.39 -0.26
N GLY A 236 14.93 16.48 -1.08
CA GLY A 236 14.65 15.10 -0.72
C GLY A 236 13.28 14.96 -0.05
N VAL A 237 13.01 13.79 0.55
CA VAL A 237 11.77 13.53 1.28
C VAL A 237 11.71 14.37 2.56
N GLY A 238 10.69 15.22 2.66
CA GLY A 238 10.37 16.03 3.82
C GLY A 238 9.80 15.17 4.96
N ALA A 239 10.69 14.51 5.70
CA ALA A 239 10.33 13.61 6.79
C ALA A 239 11.16 13.89 8.04
N PRO A 240 10.72 13.47 9.24
CA PRO A 240 11.51 13.58 10.48
C PRO A 240 12.89 12.96 10.34
N GLU A 241 13.86 13.51 11.10
CA GLU A 241 15.19 12.92 11.22
C GLU A 241 15.17 11.58 11.97
N VAL A 242 14.21 11.42 12.90
CA VAL A 242 14.06 10.23 13.74
C VAL A 242 12.84 9.42 13.33
N ASN A 243 12.98 8.10 13.38
CA ASN A 243 11.88 7.18 13.13
C ASN A 243 11.16 6.85 14.44
N SER A 244 9.86 7.11 14.51
CA SER A 244 9.04 6.82 15.70
C SER A 244 8.55 5.37 15.77
N GLY A 245 8.71 4.58 14.70
CA GLY A 245 8.25 3.20 14.61
C GLY A 245 6.76 3.06 14.23
N PHE A 246 6.16 4.08 13.63
CA PHE A 246 4.75 4.01 13.22
C PHE A 246 4.54 2.94 12.14
N GLN A 247 5.37 2.93 11.08
CA GLN A 247 5.25 1.90 10.03
C GLN A 247 5.49 0.49 10.59
N LEU A 248 6.48 0.29 11.47
CA LEU A 248 6.68 -0.98 12.14
C LEU A 248 5.43 -1.43 12.91
N SER A 249 4.77 -0.49 13.60
CA SER A 249 3.52 -0.78 14.30
C SER A 249 2.40 -1.18 13.33
N CYS A 250 2.32 -0.58 12.15
CA CYS A 250 1.37 -0.97 11.10
C CYS A 250 1.65 -2.38 10.56
N LEU A 251 2.92 -2.73 10.39
CA LEU A 251 3.33 -4.09 10.00
C LEU A 251 2.95 -5.14 11.04
N GLU A 252 3.19 -4.85 12.33
CA GLU A 252 2.84 -5.76 13.42
C GLU A 252 1.31 -5.93 13.60
N MET A 253 0.53 -4.86 13.39
CA MET A 253 -0.93 -4.94 13.47
C MET A 253 -1.56 -5.57 12.23
N GLY A 254 -0.94 -5.43 11.07
CA GLY A 254 -1.31 -6.09 9.82
C GLY A 254 -2.59 -5.56 9.17
N ASP A 255 -3.11 -4.39 9.57
CA ASP A 255 -4.32 -3.79 9.02
C ASP A 255 -4.06 -2.75 7.93
N VAL A 256 -3.06 -1.85 8.10
CA VAL A 256 -2.75 -0.78 7.16
C VAL A 256 -2.15 -1.33 5.87
N MET A 257 -2.78 -1.02 4.75
CA MET A 257 -2.34 -1.37 3.40
C MET A 257 -1.54 -0.25 2.74
N GLY A 258 -1.82 1.00 3.10
CA GLY A 258 -1.17 2.16 2.49
C GLY A 258 -1.20 3.39 3.40
N MET A 259 -0.17 4.22 3.27
CA MET A 259 -0.02 5.52 3.90
C MET A 259 -0.03 6.60 2.82
N PHE A 260 -0.87 7.61 2.99
CA PHE A 260 -1.09 8.68 2.04
C PHE A 260 -0.77 10.03 2.66
N VAL A 261 0.18 10.75 2.07
CA VAL A 261 0.77 11.99 2.62
C VAL A 261 0.70 13.14 1.63
N GLY A 262 1.05 14.34 2.10
CA GLY A 262 1.27 15.55 1.30
C GLY A 262 2.66 16.13 1.52
N HIS A 263 2.75 17.45 1.72
CA HIS A 263 3.93 18.18 2.17
C HIS A 263 4.97 18.47 1.07
N ASP A 264 5.39 17.48 0.30
CA ASP A 264 6.38 17.64 -0.77
C ASP A 264 5.67 17.89 -2.11
N HIS A 265 5.55 19.15 -2.55
CA HIS A 265 4.69 19.55 -3.66
C HIS A 265 5.15 19.08 -5.05
N ASN A 266 6.42 18.65 -5.18
CA ASN A 266 6.97 18.11 -6.41
C ASN A 266 6.99 16.58 -6.44
N ASN A 267 6.31 15.93 -5.48
CA ASN A 267 6.16 14.50 -5.37
C ASN A 267 4.70 14.08 -5.59
N ASP A 268 4.51 12.98 -6.31
CA ASP A 268 3.23 12.29 -6.44
C ASP A 268 3.41 10.79 -6.64
N TYR A 269 4.58 10.27 -6.27
CA TYR A 269 4.88 8.87 -6.44
C TYR A 269 4.12 7.96 -5.47
N ILE A 270 4.07 6.68 -5.83
CA ILE A 270 3.70 5.57 -4.97
C ILE A 270 4.76 4.47 -5.12
N GLY A 271 5.05 3.78 -4.03
CA GLY A 271 5.87 2.57 -4.01
C GLY A 271 5.51 1.72 -2.82
N GLN A 272 6.22 0.63 -2.58
CA GLN A 272 5.96 -0.25 -1.46
C GLN A 272 7.22 -0.49 -0.62
N ALA A 273 7.08 -0.32 0.70
CA ALA A 273 8.08 -0.73 1.68
C ALA A 273 7.46 -1.79 2.60
N HIS A 274 8.05 -2.99 2.61
CA HIS A 274 7.59 -4.14 3.41
C HIS A 274 6.10 -4.50 3.20
N GLY A 275 5.58 -4.30 1.96
CA GLY A 275 4.20 -4.62 1.62
C GLY A 275 3.16 -3.55 2.03
N ILE A 276 3.57 -2.41 2.59
CA ILE A 276 2.73 -1.24 2.77
C ILE A 276 3.02 -0.24 1.63
N ALA A 277 1.97 0.23 0.95
CA ALA A 277 2.10 1.28 -0.03
C ALA A 277 2.39 2.63 0.64
N LEU A 278 3.39 3.35 0.15
CA LEU A 278 3.76 4.69 0.57
C LEU A 278 3.50 5.64 -0.60
N ALA A 279 2.56 6.58 -0.45
CA ALA A 279 2.07 7.39 -1.56
C ALA A 279 1.96 8.86 -1.19
N TYR A 280 2.48 9.73 -2.05
CA TYR A 280 2.19 11.16 -2.01
C TYR A 280 0.87 11.47 -2.71
N GLY A 281 0.11 12.42 -2.17
CA GLY A 281 -0.97 13.09 -2.87
C GLY A 281 -0.43 13.99 -3.99
N ARG A 282 -1.29 14.38 -4.92
CA ARG A 282 -0.97 15.43 -5.90
C ARG A 282 -1.27 16.80 -5.28
N VAL A 283 -0.29 17.71 -5.31
CA VAL A 283 -0.49 19.09 -4.90
C VAL A 283 -1.74 19.69 -5.56
N SER A 284 -2.61 20.30 -4.75
CA SER A 284 -3.95 20.71 -5.23
C SER A 284 -4.09 22.22 -5.41
N GLY A 285 -3.31 23.03 -4.70
CA GLY A 285 -3.48 24.48 -4.69
C GLY A 285 -2.46 25.25 -5.53
N PHE A 286 -2.82 26.48 -5.90
CA PHE A 286 -2.03 27.32 -6.80
C PHE A 286 -1.06 28.27 -6.08
N ASN A 287 -1.19 28.42 -4.75
CA ASN A 287 -0.21 29.16 -3.94
C ASN A 287 0.90 28.23 -3.40
N ALA A 288 0.73 26.91 -3.52
CA ALA A 288 1.79 25.96 -3.32
C ALA A 288 2.90 26.11 -4.37
N TYR A 289 4.16 25.86 -3.99
CA TYR A 289 5.27 25.87 -4.95
C TYR A 289 5.19 24.68 -5.92
N GLY A 290 6.11 24.65 -6.89
CA GLY A 290 6.14 23.63 -7.95
C GLY A 290 5.18 23.93 -9.10
N ASP A 291 5.40 23.25 -10.21
CA ASP A 291 4.72 23.46 -11.48
C ASP A 291 3.91 22.25 -11.96
N MET A 292 3.77 21.21 -11.12
CA MET A 292 2.95 20.05 -11.43
C MET A 292 1.49 20.43 -11.67
N PRO A 293 0.81 19.83 -12.66
CA PRO A 293 -0.64 20.00 -12.84
C PRO A 293 -1.40 19.70 -11.56
N ARG A 294 -2.24 20.63 -11.10
CA ARG A 294 -3.00 20.51 -9.85
C ARG A 294 -4.09 19.46 -9.99
N GLY A 295 -4.33 18.70 -8.91
CA GLY A 295 -5.30 17.61 -8.94
C GLY A 295 -5.46 16.92 -7.61
N ALA A 296 -5.80 15.63 -7.66
CA ALA A 296 -5.96 14.76 -6.50
C ALA A 296 -5.36 13.38 -6.77
N ARG A 297 -5.01 12.66 -5.70
CA ARG A 297 -4.87 11.20 -5.74
C ARG A 297 -6.21 10.57 -5.45
N ILE A 298 -6.61 9.63 -6.29
CA ILE A 298 -7.83 8.85 -6.09
C ILE A 298 -7.45 7.47 -5.60
N ILE A 299 -8.19 6.95 -4.64
CA ILE A 299 -7.99 5.61 -4.07
C ILE A 299 -9.33 4.89 -4.09
N GLU A 300 -9.40 3.72 -4.67
CA GLU A 300 -10.62 2.91 -4.75
C GLU A 300 -10.41 1.57 -4.06
N LEU A 301 -11.07 1.39 -2.90
CA LEU A 301 -11.09 0.13 -2.16
C LEU A 301 -12.09 -0.85 -2.77
N THR A 302 -11.78 -2.15 -2.72
CA THR A 302 -12.71 -3.23 -3.06
C THR A 302 -13.16 -3.93 -1.77
N GLU A 303 -14.48 -4.02 -1.56
CA GLU A 303 -15.06 -4.64 -0.37
C GLU A 303 -14.59 -6.08 -0.18
N GLY A 304 -14.24 -6.42 1.05
CA GLY A 304 -13.80 -7.77 1.42
C GLY A 304 -12.42 -8.17 0.89
N LYS A 305 -11.70 -7.27 0.22
CA LYS A 305 -10.36 -7.51 -0.28
C LYS A 305 -9.32 -6.59 0.38
N ARG A 306 -8.09 -7.08 0.48
CA ARG A 306 -6.95 -6.27 0.91
C ARG A 306 -6.24 -5.69 -0.31
N THR A 307 -7.00 -4.95 -1.14
CA THR A 307 -6.52 -4.34 -2.39
C THR A 307 -7.12 -2.95 -2.55
N PHE A 308 -6.42 -2.10 -3.24
CA PHE A 308 -6.95 -0.85 -3.77
C PHE A 308 -6.31 -0.52 -5.11
N ASP A 309 -7.05 0.21 -5.93
CA ASP A 309 -6.54 0.86 -7.13
C ASP A 309 -6.33 2.33 -6.81
N THR A 310 -5.27 2.95 -7.35
CA THR A 310 -5.04 4.39 -7.15
C THR A 310 -4.52 5.05 -8.42
N TRP A 311 -4.90 6.31 -8.61
CA TRP A 311 -4.46 7.12 -9.75
C TRP A 311 -4.43 8.59 -9.40
N ILE A 312 -3.77 9.38 -10.23
CA ILE A 312 -3.83 10.83 -10.19
C ILE A 312 -4.93 11.31 -11.13
N SER A 313 -5.80 12.19 -10.65
CA SER A 313 -6.85 12.83 -11.42
C SER A 313 -6.66 14.34 -11.42
N THR A 314 -6.56 14.92 -12.61
CA THR A 314 -6.43 16.38 -12.83
C THR A 314 -7.56 16.86 -13.73
N PRO A 315 -7.84 18.16 -13.86
CA PRO A 315 -8.81 18.65 -14.85
C PRO A 315 -8.55 18.15 -16.28
N ALA A 316 -7.29 17.87 -16.64
CA ALA A 316 -6.91 17.39 -17.95
C ALA A 316 -7.18 15.88 -18.17
N GLY A 317 -7.22 15.07 -17.12
CA GLY A 317 -7.44 13.63 -17.25
C GLY A 317 -6.91 12.82 -16.06
N VAL A 318 -6.81 11.52 -16.30
CA VAL A 318 -6.32 10.52 -15.33
C VAL A 318 -4.94 10.04 -15.77
N GLU A 319 -4.03 9.88 -14.82
CA GLU A 319 -2.67 9.40 -15.05
C GLU A 319 -2.17 8.58 -13.84
N LEU A 320 -1.05 7.89 -13.98
CA LEU A 320 -0.36 7.16 -12.91
C LEU A 320 -1.25 6.14 -12.19
N THR A 321 -1.99 5.31 -12.92
CA THR A 321 -2.80 4.25 -12.32
C THR A 321 -1.91 3.09 -11.85
N TYR A 322 -2.10 2.71 -10.59
CA TYR A 322 -1.34 1.69 -9.87
C TYR A 322 -2.28 0.74 -9.12
N TYR A 323 -1.98 -0.56 -9.15
CA TYR A 323 -2.79 -1.62 -8.56
C TYR A 323 -2.06 -2.25 -7.36
N TYR A 324 -2.55 -1.99 -6.16
CA TYR A 324 -2.03 -2.58 -4.93
C TYR A 324 -2.70 -3.94 -4.65
N PRO A 325 -1.99 -4.99 -4.19
CA PRO A 325 -0.59 -5.00 -3.74
C PRO A 325 0.43 -5.33 -4.84
N THR A 326 0.03 -5.66 -6.04
CA THR A 326 0.93 -6.19 -7.08
C THR A 326 1.98 -5.18 -7.56
N GLY A 327 1.67 -3.89 -7.49
CA GLY A 327 2.52 -2.87 -8.09
C GLY A 327 2.52 -2.89 -9.62
N ILE A 328 1.55 -3.58 -10.21
CA ILE A 328 1.27 -3.45 -11.64
C ILE A 328 0.72 -2.06 -11.90
N THR A 329 1.10 -1.46 -13.01
CA THR A 329 0.64 -0.13 -13.42
C THR A 329 -0.19 -0.23 -14.70
N LEU A 330 -0.95 0.84 -15.00
CA LEU A 330 -1.64 0.91 -16.29
C LEU A 330 -0.63 0.94 -17.47
N ASP A 331 0.56 1.49 -17.23
CA ASP A 331 1.64 1.48 -18.23
C ASP A 331 2.15 0.07 -18.48
N ASP A 332 2.29 -0.77 -17.44
CA ASP A 332 2.61 -2.19 -17.62
C ASP A 332 1.59 -2.88 -18.53
N LEU A 333 0.29 -2.59 -18.34
CA LEU A 333 -0.77 -3.22 -19.11
C LEU A 333 -0.83 -2.74 -20.56
N ASN A 334 -0.59 -1.46 -20.80
CA ASN A 334 -0.75 -0.83 -22.11
C ASN A 334 0.51 -0.94 -22.98
N ASN A 335 1.68 -0.89 -22.37
CA ASN A 335 2.96 -0.74 -23.08
C ASN A 335 3.78 -2.03 -23.14
N SER A 336 3.44 -3.06 -22.33
CA SER A 336 4.14 -4.34 -22.40
C SER A 336 3.81 -5.12 -23.68
N LYS A 337 4.83 -5.80 -24.22
CA LYS A 337 4.63 -6.76 -25.30
C LYS A 337 4.09 -8.06 -24.70
N TYR A 338 2.86 -8.39 -24.99
CA TYR A 338 2.27 -9.66 -24.59
C TYR A 338 2.88 -10.82 -25.40
N LEU A 339 3.44 -11.81 -24.69
CA LEU A 339 3.90 -13.03 -25.32
C LEU A 339 2.70 -13.86 -25.80
N PRO A 340 2.69 -14.34 -27.05
CA PRO A 340 1.58 -15.13 -27.58
C PRO A 340 1.57 -16.53 -26.98
N ALA A 341 0.38 -17.05 -26.66
CA ALA A 341 0.24 -18.44 -26.26
C ALA A 341 0.63 -19.39 -27.40
N ARG A 342 1.15 -20.56 -27.04
CA ARG A 342 1.49 -21.61 -27.98
C ARG A 342 0.23 -22.29 -28.51
N ASP A 343 0.19 -22.53 -29.82
CA ASP A 343 -0.90 -23.29 -30.47
C ASP A 343 -0.63 -24.80 -30.33
N ILE A 344 -0.73 -25.29 -29.10
CA ILE A 344 -0.56 -26.70 -28.74
C ILE A 344 -1.59 -27.10 -27.70
N SER A 345 -1.88 -28.41 -27.61
CA SER A 345 -2.65 -28.98 -26.53
C SER A 345 -1.74 -29.72 -25.56
N ALA A 346 -2.09 -29.70 -24.28
CA ALA A 346 -1.43 -30.49 -23.26
C ALA A 346 -2.48 -31.02 -22.30
N SER A 347 -2.46 -32.33 -22.03
CA SER A 347 -3.41 -32.99 -21.14
C SER A 347 -2.74 -33.57 -19.90
N LYS A 348 -1.46 -33.85 -19.97
CA LYS A 348 -0.69 -34.48 -18.90
C LYS A 348 -0.09 -33.42 -18.00
N GLN A 349 -0.53 -33.37 -16.74
CA GLN A 349 0.08 -32.51 -15.72
C GLN A 349 1.49 -32.97 -15.32
N GLY A 350 2.35 -32.01 -15.00
CA GLY A 350 3.69 -32.28 -14.49
C GLY A 350 4.75 -31.36 -15.04
N VAL A 351 5.99 -31.66 -14.65
CA VAL A 351 7.21 -30.92 -14.99
C VAL A 351 8.29 -31.93 -15.38
N ASN A 352 8.87 -31.78 -16.54
CA ASN A 352 10.06 -32.55 -16.94
C ASN A 352 11.30 -31.97 -16.26
N TYR A 353 12.25 -32.81 -15.90
CA TYR A 353 13.52 -32.36 -15.34
C TYR A 353 14.70 -33.11 -15.91
N THR A 354 15.86 -32.43 -15.97
CA THR A 354 17.19 -33.00 -16.09
C THR A 354 17.95 -32.67 -14.82
N TYR A 355 18.55 -33.68 -14.19
CA TYR A 355 19.29 -33.56 -12.94
C TYR A 355 20.81 -33.74 -13.24
N TYR A 356 21.59 -32.87 -12.63
CA TYR A 356 23.05 -32.83 -12.78
C TYR A 356 23.70 -32.89 -11.39
N GLU A 357 24.86 -33.51 -11.29
CA GLU A 357 25.76 -33.44 -10.15
C GLU A 357 27.00 -32.66 -10.52
N GLY A 358 27.41 -31.70 -9.69
CA GLY A 358 28.56 -30.83 -9.94
C GLY A 358 28.53 -29.59 -9.03
N THR A 359 29.63 -28.87 -8.96
CA THR A 359 29.79 -27.67 -8.18
C THR A 359 29.63 -26.44 -9.08
N TYR A 360 28.68 -25.55 -8.73
CA TYR A 360 28.33 -24.35 -9.49
C TYR A 360 28.63 -23.13 -8.64
N LYS A 361 29.41 -22.18 -9.14
CA LYS A 361 29.71 -20.92 -8.44
C LYS A 361 28.64 -19.85 -8.71
N ASN A 362 28.02 -19.95 -9.87
CA ASN A 362 26.93 -19.07 -10.30
C ASN A 362 26.21 -19.72 -11.49
N MET A 363 25.11 -19.13 -11.93
CA MET A 363 24.29 -19.65 -13.02
C MET A 363 25.03 -19.77 -14.37
N LYS A 364 26.11 -19.01 -14.61
CA LYS A 364 26.89 -19.07 -15.85
C LYS A 364 27.66 -20.38 -15.99
N ASP A 365 27.91 -21.10 -14.90
CA ASP A 365 28.57 -22.38 -14.88
C ASP A 365 27.66 -23.53 -15.33
N PHE A 366 26.35 -23.29 -15.33
CA PHE A 366 25.33 -24.27 -15.71
C PHE A 366 25.20 -24.37 -17.24
N PRO A 367 25.06 -25.60 -17.82
CA PRO A 367 25.17 -26.90 -17.13
C PRO A 367 26.62 -27.47 -17.16
N GLN A 368 27.61 -26.74 -17.69
CA GLN A 368 28.94 -27.26 -18.07
C GLN A 368 29.75 -27.72 -16.85
N ALA A 369 29.55 -27.14 -15.67
CA ALA A 369 30.24 -27.52 -14.45
C ALA A 369 29.72 -28.83 -13.83
N GLY A 370 28.64 -29.40 -14.38
CA GLY A 370 28.03 -30.63 -13.87
C GLY A 370 27.92 -31.74 -14.89
N LYS A 371 27.69 -32.95 -14.38
CA LYS A 371 27.44 -34.16 -15.18
C LYS A 371 25.96 -34.51 -15.11
N LYS A 372 25.28 -34.64 -16.25
CA LYS A 372 23.92 -35.18 -16.34
C LYS A 372 23.90 -36.59 -15.74
N VAL A 373 23.02 -36.79 -14.75
CA VAL A 373 22.88 -38.07 -14.02
C VAL A 373 21.56 -38.76 -14.37
N LYS A 374 20.46 -38.03 -14.38
CA LYS A 374 19.12 -38.58 -14.63
C LYS A 374 18.20 -37.54 -15.25
N GLU A 375 17.11 -38.00 -15.84
CA GLU A 375 16.00 -37.20 -16.30
C GLU A 375 14.69 -37.90 -15.92
N GLY A 376 13.60 -37.17 -15.89
CA GLY A 376 12.30 -37.72 -15.57
C GLY A 376 11.21 -36.65 -15.46
N THR A 377 10.14 -37.01 -14.79
CA THR A 377 8.97 -36.15 -14.56
C THR A 377 8.65 -36.05 -13.09
N LYS A 378 8.20 -34.89 -12.65
CA LYS A 378 7.66 -34.61 -11.32
C LYS A 378 6.30 -33.95 -11.45
N THR A 379 5.55 -33.83 -10.33
CA THR A 379 4.26 -33.15 -10.32
C THR A 379 4.39 -31.62 -10.27
N CYS A 380 5.53 -31.11 -9.81
CA CYS A 380 5.83 -29.69 -9.67
C CYS A 380 7.36 -29.46 -9.69
N PHE A 381 7.80 -28.23 -9.55
CA PHE A 381 9.19 -27.85 -9.34
C PHE A 381 9.63 -28.28 -7.93
N SER A 382 10.14 -29.49 -7.79
CA SER A 382 10.48 -30.11 -6.50
C SER A 382 11.91 -30.61 -6.48
N LEU A 383 12.63 -30.34 -5.39
CA LEU A 383 14.00 -30.83 -5.16
C LEU A 383 14.02 -32.23 -4.54
N GLU A 384 12.87 -32.83 -4.24
CA GLU A 384 12.76 -34.17 -3.66
C GLU A 384 13.58 -35.21 -4.45
N GLY A 385 14.41 -36.00 -3.74
CA GLY A 385 15.29 -37.03 -4.31
C GLY A 385 16.56 -36.48 -4.96
N ALA A 386 16.95 -35.22 -4.68
CA ALA A 386 18.28 -34.69 -4.94
C ALA A 386 19.31 -35.22 -3.94
N ALA A 387 20.61 -34.99 -4.20
CA ALA A 387 21.65 -35.10 -3.21
C ALA A 387 21.53 -33.97 -2.17
N GLU A 388 22.26 -34.02 -1.07
CA GLU A 388 22.31 -32.97 -0.06
C GLU A 388 22.99 -31.71 -0.60
N ASP A 389 24.08 -31.85 -1.35
CA ASP A 389 24.88 -30.76 -1.91
C ASP A 389 25.31 -31.06 -3.37
N HIS A 390 25.84 -30.05 -4.06
CA HIS A 390 26.53 -30.15 -5.35
C HIS A 390 25.68 -30.71 -6.50
N PHE A 391 24.50 -30.13 -6.69
CA PHE A 391 23.59 -30.54 -7.75
C PHE A 391 22.94 -29.37 -8.47
N ALA A 392 22.30 -29.67 -9.60
CA ALA A 392 21.47 -28.71 -10.32
C ALA A 392 20.30 -29.41 -10.99
N TYR A 393 19.25 -28.65 -11.22
CA TYR A 393 18.08 -29.02 -12.00
C TYR A 393 17.87 -28.08 -13.18
N ASP A 394 17.49 -28.64 -14.33
CA ASP A 394 16.84 -27.93 -15.43
C ASP A 394 15.41 -28.46 -15.56
N PHE A 395 14.45 -27.69 -15.08
CA PHE A 395 13.04 -28.01 -15.14
C PHE A 395 12.39 -27.36 -16.35
N ASN A 396 11.51 -28.11 -17.04
CA ASN A 396 10.79 -27.64 -18.21
C ASN A 396 9.34 -28.11 -18.16
N ALA A 397 8.41 -27.17 -18.37
CA ALA A 397 6.97 -27.44 -18.39
C ALA A 397 6.24 -26.46 -19.31
N LEU A 398 4.94 -26.65 -19.46
CA LEU A 398 4.02 -25.65 -19.99
C LEU A 398 3.22 -25.09 -18.80
N ILE A 399 3.07 -23.79 -18.74
CA ILE A 399 2.17 -23.12 -17.81
C ILE A 399 0.89 -22.66 -18.54
N ASN A 400 -0.27 -23.00 -17.99
CA ASN A 400 -1.56 -22.57 -18.54
C ASN A 400 -2.00 -21.25 -17.87
N ILE A 401 -1.91 -20.17 -18.60
CA ILE A 401 -2.30 -18.82 -18.16
C ILE A 401 -3.81 -18.64 -18.34
N PRO A 402 -4.56 -18.34 -17.24
CA PRO A 402 -6.03 -18.35 -17.27
C PRO A 402 -6.65 -17.17 -18.02
N GLU A 403 -5.99 -16.03 -18.06
CA GLU A 403 -6.45 -14.82 -18.73
C GLU A 403 -5.27 -13.97 -19.22
N LYS A 404 -5.52 -13.11 -20.19
CA LYS A 404 -4.54 -12.12 -20.65
C LYS A 404 -4.31 -11.07 -19.55
N ASP A 405 -3.10 -11.00 -19.00
CA ASP A 405 -2.72 -10.01 -17.99
C ASP A 405 -1.18 -9.87 -17.92
N VAL A 406 -0.71 -8.94 -17.08
CA VAL A 406 0.69 -8.89 -16.60
C VAL A 406 0.78 -9.78 -15.37
N TYR A 407 1.70 -10.74 -15.40
CA TYR A 407 1.99 -11.65 -14.30
C TYR A 407 3.31 -11.29 -13.64
N ILE A 408 3.38 -11.48 -12.33
CA ILE A 408 4.61 -11.35 -11.57
C ILE A 408 4.96 -12.73 -11.04
N PHE A 409 6.17 -13.17 -11.34
CA PHE A 409 6.75 -14.37 -10.73
C PHE A 409 7.73 -13.96 -9.64
N HIS A 410 7.66 -14.65 -8.51
CA HIS A 410 8.57 -14.50 -7.39
C HIS A 410 9.36 -15.81 -7.22
N LEU A 411 10.66 -15.69 -7.08
CA LEU A 411 11.57 -16.83 -6.99
C LEU A 411 12.42 -16.71 -5.73
N THR A 412 12.24 -17.64 -4.81
CA THR A 412 13.08 -17.81 -3.62
C THR A 412 13.90 -19.06 -3.79
N CYS A 413 15.20 -18.98 -3.62
CA CYS A 413 16.10 -20.12 -3.76
C CYS A 413 17.28 -20.04 -2.79
N ASP A 414 17.92 -21.16 -2.59
CA ASP A 414 19.21 -21.37 -1.96
C ASP A 414 19.90 -22.51 -2.74
N ASP A 415 21.02 -22.33 -3.44
CA ASP A 415 21.82 -21.10 -3.66
C ASP A 415 21.24 -20.16 -4.71
N GLY A 416 21.00 -20.65 -5.96
CA GLY A 416 20.62 -19.81 -7.07
C GLY A 416 19.66 -20.44 -8.06
N ALA A 417 18.78 -19.61 -8.63
CA ALA A 417 17.84 -20.02 -9.66
C ALA A 417 17.51 -18.91 -10.67
N GLN A 418 17.06 -19.32 -11.85
CA GLN A 418 16.52 -18.42 -12.88
C GLN A 418 15.23 -18.99 -13.43
N LEU A 419 14.24 -18.12 -13.70
CA LEU A 419 12.96 -18.48 -14.30
C LEU A 419 12.79 -17.81 -15.66
N TYR A 420 12.41 -18.61 -16.64
CA TYR A 420 12.18 -18.19 -18.02
C TYR A 420 10.74 -18.49 -18.44
N ILE A 421 10.14 -17.59 -19.22
CA ILE A 421 8.87 -17.81 -19.91
C ILE A 421 9.10 -17.61 -21.41
N ASP A 422 8.68 -18.60 -22.23
CA ASP A 422 8.86 -18.61 -23.68
C ASP A 422 10.31 -18.31 -24.14
N GLY A 423 11.29 -18.70 -23.29
CA GLY A 423 12.71 -18.48 -23.51
C GLY A 423 13.23 -17.12 -23.04
N GLU A 424 12.39 -16.19 -22.62
CA GLU A 424 12.79 -14.92 -22.06
C GLU A 424 13.09 -15.06 -20.54
N LEU A 425 14.21 -14.52 -20.07
CA LEU A 425 14.56 -14.50 -18.63
C LEU A 425 13.64 -13.51 -17.90
N VAL A 426 12.74 -14.04 -17.06
CA VAL A 426 11.77 -13.22 -16.31
C VAL A 426 12.27 -12.92 -14.89
N VAL A 427 12.84 -13.92 -14.20
CA VAL A 427 13.41 -13.71 -12.86
C VAL A 427 14.85 -14.21 -12.84
N ASP A 428 15.76 -13.33 -12.47
CA ASP A 428 17.16 -13.66 -12.21
C ASP A 428 17.45 -13.61 -10.70
N ASN A 429 17.61 -14.78 -10.10
CA ASN A 429 18.07 -14.98 -8.73
C ASN A 429 19.26 -15.95 -8.73
N GLY A 430 20.14 -15.85 -9.75
CA GLY A 430 21.16 -16.84 -10.06
C GLY A 430 22.52 -16.62 -9.39
N GLU A 431 22.71 -15.57 -8.61
CA GLU A 431 23.87 -15.43 -7.74
C GLU A 431 23.69 -16.26 -6.47
N ALA A 432 24.79 -16.82 -5.92
CA ALA A 432 24.72 -17.62 -4.70
C ALA A 432 24.31 -16.78 -3.49
N HIS A 433 23.26 -17.20 -2.80
CA HIS A 433 22.70 -16.57 -1.59
C HIS A 433 21.82 -17.55 -0.82
N SER A 434 21.52 -17.25 0.44
CA SER A 434 20.56 -17.99 1.25
C SER A 434 19.10 -17.67 0.89
N ALA A 435 18.17 -18.49 1.37
CA ALA A 435 16.73 -18.40 1.07
C ALA A 435 16.00 -17.14 1.62
N ASP A 436 16.71 -16.18 2.18
CA ASP A 436 16.15 -14.90 2.65
C ASP A 436 15.93 -13.87 1.53
N LYS A 437 16.50 -14.11 0.34
CA LYS A 437 16.34 -13.24 -0.82
C LYS A 437 15.23 -13.76 -1.75
N VAL A 438 14.28 -12.88 -2.06
CA VAL A 438 13.25 -13.10 -3.09
C VAL A 438 13.51 -12.17 -4.26
N ALA A 439 13.66 -12.73 -5.45
CA ALA A 439 13.67 -11.96 -6.68
C ALA A 439 12.32 -12.04 -7.39
N SER A 440 11.94 -10.99 -8.11
CA SER A 440 10.65 -10.92 -8.80
C SER A 440 10.82 -10.35 -10.20
N GLY A 441 9.95 -10.78 -11.12
CA GLY A 441 9.94 -10.27 -12.48
C GLY A 441 8.53 -10.23 -13.06
N LYS A 442 8.27 -9.21 -13.89
CA LYS A 442 7.00 -9.02 -14.59
C LYS A 442 7.09 -9.58 -16.01
N VAL A 443 6.02 -10.20 -16.48
CA VAL A 443 5.85 -10.62 -17.87
C VAL A 443 4.40 -10.50 -18.31
N ALA A 444 4.15 -9.95 -19.48
CA ALA A 444 2.82 -9.82 -20.05
C ALA A 444 2.51 -11.05 -20.92
N LEU A 445 1.42 -11.76 -20.63
CA LEU A 445 1.07 -13.03 -21.24
C LEU A 445 -0.34 -13.01 -21.82
N GLU A 446 -0.50 -13.53 -23.03
CA GLU A 446 -1.83 -13.89 -23.56
C GLU A 446 -2.37 -15.11 -22.80
N LYS A 447 -3.70 -15.30 -22.81
CA LYS A 447 -4.32 -16.49 -22.25
C LYS A 447 -3.90 -17.74 -23.04
N GLY A 448 -3.51 -18.81 -22.34
CA GLY A 448 -3.19 -20.10 -22.92
C GLY A 448 -1.87 -20.69 -22.41
N LEU A 449 -1.29 -21.61 -23.17
CA LEU A 449 -0.08 -22.34 -22.79
C LEU A 449 1.18 -21.56 -23.17
N HIS A 450 2.13 -21.48 -22.24
CA HIS A 450 3.46 -20.88 -22.41
C HIS A 450 4.53 -21.83 -21.91
N ASP A 451 5.73 -21.79 -22.50
CA ASP A 451 6.87 -22.52 -21.95
C ASP A 451 7.31 -21.88 -20.63
N ILE A 452 7.46 -22.70 -19.59
CA ILE A 452 8.11 -22.28 -18.34
C ILE A 452 9.32 -23.16 -18.10
N ARG A 453 10.49 -22.54 -17.90
CA ARG A 453 11.72 -23.21 -17.55
C ARG A 453 12.30 -22.63 -16.28
N VAL A 454 12.74 -23.49 -15.38
CA VAL A 454 13.44 -23.08 -14.15
C VAL A 454 14.76 -23.83 -14.08
N VAL A 455 15.85 -23.08 -13.95
CA VAL A 455 17.18 -23.64 -13.71
C VAL A 455 17.56 -23.33 -12.28
N TYR A 456 18.04 -24.33 -11.56
CA TYR A 456 18.39 -24.25 -10.14
C TYR A 456 19.71 -24.94 -9.89
N TYR A 457 20.54 -24.41 -9.00
CA TYR A 457 21.72 -25.09 -8.49
C TYR A 457 21.88 -24.93 -7.00
N GLU A 458 22.53 -25.92 -6.39
CA GLU A 458 22.83 -26.05 -4.97
C GLU A 458 24.30 -26.49 -4.80
N ASN A 459 24.99 -25.85 -3.88
CA ASN A 459 26.35 -26.22 -3.51
C ASN A 459 26.48 -26.69 -2.08
N TYR A 460 25.97 -25.92 -1.11
CA TYR A 460 26.18 -26.19 0.30
C TYR A 460 25.03 -25.70 1.17
N MET A 461 24.64 -26.45 2.16
CA MET A 461 23.75 -26.16 3.27
C MET A 461 22.28 -26.38 3.00
N GLY A 462 21.50 -25.40 2.69
CA GLY A 462 20.05 -25.53 2.69
C GLY A 462 19.43 -25.48 1.29
N GLU A 463 18.66 -26.49 0.89
CA GLU A 463 18.04 -26.56 -0.44
C GLU A 463 16.63 -25.93 -0.41
N VAL A 464 16.46 -24.79 -1.06
CA VAL A 464 15.17 -24.13 -1.19
C VAL A 464 14.91 -23.76 -2.65
N LEU A 465 13.72 -24.12 -3.13
CA LEU A 465 13.18 -23.63 -4.39
C LEU A 465 11.68 -23.39 -4.21
N ASN A 466 11.26 -22.12 -4.17
CA ASN A 466 9.86 -21.72 -4.10
C ASN A 466 9.55 -20.73 -5.22
N ILE A 467 8.47 -21.01 -5.95
CA ILE A 467 7.98 -20.19 -7.05
C ILE A 467 6.57 -19.76 -6.71
N GLU A 468 6.33 -18.46 -6.70
CA GLU A 468 5.00 -17.88 -6.53
C GLU A 468 4.61 -17.07 -7.75
N ILE A 469 3.33 -16.90 -7.95
CA ILE A 469 2.73 -16.14 -9.05
C ILE A 469 1.62 -15.24 -8.53
N GLU A 470 1.50 -14.06 -9.12
CA GLU A 470 0.36 -13.16 -8.94
C GLU A 470 0.04 -12.35 -10.19
N SER A 471 -1.17 -11.79 -10.25
CA SER A 471 -1.60 -10.76 -11.20
C SER A 471 -2.63 -9.85 -10.54
N ARG A 472 -3.18 -8.88 -11.25
CA ARG A 472 -4.25 -8.03 -10.69
C ARG A 472 -5.46 -8.81 -10.20
N ASN A 473 -5.79 -9.93 -10.87
CA ASN A 473 -6.95 -10.77 -10.56
C ASN A 473 -6.58 -12.06 -9.80
N MET A 474 -5.30 -12.32 -9.63
CA MET A 474 -4.76 -13.49 -8.93
C MET A 474 -3.91 -13.04 -7.76
N ALA A 475 -4.37 -13.30 -6.54
CA ALA A 475 -3.56 -13.03 -5.34
C ALA A 475 -2.26 -13.84 -5.37
N ARG A 476 -1.17 -13.29 -4.80
CA ARG A 476 0.11 -13.97 -4.66
C ARG A 476 -0.07 -15.32 -3.97
N GLN A 477 0.40 -16.36 -4.61
CA GLN A 477 0.29 -17.75 -4.16
C GLN A 477 1.43 -18.61 -4.72
N SER A 478 1.73 -19.72 -4.07
CA SER A 478 2.61 -20.73 -4.66
C SER A 478 2.09 -21.14 -6.03
N LEU A 479 2.98 -21.30 -7.01
CA LEU A 479 2.61 -21.66 -8.38
C LEU A 479 1.79 -22.96 -8.38
N PRO A 480 0.49 -22.92 -8.77
CA PRO A 480 -0.38 -24.09 -8.64
C PRO A 480 0.02 -25.23 -9.59
N ASN A 481 0.10 -26.43 -9.07
CA ASN A 481 0.45 -27.62 -9.86
C ASN A 481 -0.54 -27.89 -11.01
N ASN A 482 -1.80 -27.52 -10.86
CA ASN A 482 -2.82 -27.67 -11.89
C ASN A 482 -2.67 -26.70 -13.08
N MET A 483 -1.75 -25.73 -12.97
CA MET A 483 -1.34 -24.88 -14.10
C MET A 483 -0.17 -25.47 -14.90
N LEU A 484 0.47 -26.54 -14.41
CA LEU A 484 1.69 -27.11 -15.01
C LEU A 484 1.38 -28.37 -15.84
N PHE A 485 1.86 -28.39 -17.08
CA PHE A 485 1.65 -29.47 -18.02
C PHE A 485 2.95 -29.86 -18.71
N ILE A 486 2.98 -31.09 -19.22
CA ILE A 486 4.09 -31.60 -20.05
C ILE A 486 3.66 -31.52 -21.51
N ALA A 487 4.55 -31.02 -22.38
CA ALA A 487 4.33 -31.07 -23.81
C ALA A 487 4.28 -32.55 -24.27
N GLU A 488 3.27 -32.90 -25.08
CA GLU A 488 3.11 -34.23 -25.66
C GLU A 488 4.06 -34.44 -26.83
#